data_b47f78a8d142ad5b738965b41188a579
#
_entry.id   b47f78a8d142ad5b738965b41188a579
#
_cell.length_a   1.000
_cell.length_b   1.000
_cell.length_c   1.000
_cell.angle_alpha   90.00
_cell.angle_beta   90.00
_cell.angle_gamma   90.00
#
_symmetry.space_group_name_H-M   'P 1'
#
loop_
_entity.id
_entity.type
_entity.pdbx_description
1 polymer ?
#
loop_
_entity_poly.entity_id
_entity_poly.type
_entity_poly.pdbx_seq_one_letter_code
_entity_poly.pdbx_strand_id
1 'polypeptide(L)'
;MKIYDKLISKEKKLAVVGLGYVGLPIALEFAKKIDVIGFDINPQRVDLMKKKIDPSNELKESDFEDCSIDFTWKIEDLKHVKFFIIAVPTPIDKNKKPNLKPLISASKTVGKVLKKGDYVVYESTVYPGCTEEDCVPILEELSGLKFKSDFKVGYSPERINPGDKVHTLSNIIKVSAGCDSISAEEIAKTYELVV
;
A
#
# COMPACT_ATOMS: atom_id res chain seq x y z
N MET A 1 -1.57 -14.79 -17.03
CA MET A 1 -2.23 -14.90 -15.71
C MET A 1 -2.29 -13.48 -15.14
N LYS A 2 -3.46 -13.06 -14.70
CA LYS A 2 -3.74 -11.73 -14.15
C LYS A 2 -2.99 -11.55 -12.81
N ILE A 3 -2.76 -10.32 -12.36
CA ILE A 3 -2.03 -10.07 -11.09
C ILE A 3 -2.80 -10.64 -9.89
N TYR A 4 -4.11 -10.44 -9.87
CA TYR A 4 -4.97 -11.02 -8.83
C TYR A 4 -4.77 -12.53 -8.67
N ASP A 5 -4.78 -13.30 -9.77
CA ASP A 5 -4.60 -14.76 -9.72
C ASP A 5 -3.24 -15.15 -9.12
N LYS A 6 -2.19 -14.36 -9.42
CA LYS A 6 -0.84 -14.59 -8.89
C LYS A 6 -0.71 -14.28 -7.40
N LEU A 7 -1.51 -13.34 -6.90
CA LEU A 7 -1.57 -13.05 -5.47
C LEU A 7 -2.31 -14.17 -4.72
N ILE A 8 -3.46 -14.60 -5.23
CA ILE A 8 -4.25 -15.71 -4.62
C ILE A 8 -3.46 -17.02 -4.62
N SER A 9 -2.76 -17.33 -5.71
CA SER A 9 -1.93 -18.55 -5.79
C SER A 9 -0.63 -18.45 -4.99
N LYS A 10 -0.37 -17.31 -4.32
CA LYS A 10 0.87 -17.01 -3.59
C LYS A 10 2.15 -17.10 -4.45
N GLU A 11 2.02 -17.06 -5.77
CA GLU A 11 3.16 -16.96 -6.69
C GLU A 11 3.86 -15.61 -6.54
N LYS A 12 3.08 -14.57 -6.24
CA LYS A 12 3.56 -13.21 -6.04
C LYS A 12 3.02 -12.64 -4.73
N LYS A 13 3.79 -11.69 -4.16
CA LYS A 13 3.44 -11.00 -2.91
C LYS A 13 2.89 -9.62 -3.18
N LEU A 14 2.02 -9.16 -2.26
CA LEU A 14 1.61 -7.78 -2.12
C LEU A 14 2.50 -7.10 -1.07
N ALA A 15 2.82 -5.83 -1.24
CA ALA A 15 3.45 -5.04 -0.19
C ALA A 15 2.59 -3.84 0.19
N VAL A 16 2.54 -3.55 1.49
CA VAL A 16 2.02 -2.30 2.03
C VAL A 16 3.20 -1.46 2.51
N VAL A 17 3.34 -0.26 1.96
CA VAL A 17 4.42 0.69 2.22
C VAL A 17 3.89 1.83 3.09
N GLY A 18 4.39 1.89 4.33
CA GLY A 18 3.88 2.76 5.38
C GLY A 18 2.88 2.01 6.27
N LEU A 19 3.32 1.65 7.47
CA LEU A 19 2.54 0.83 8.41
C LEU A 19 2.03 1.70 9.58
N GLY A 20 1.37 2.81 9.24
CA GLY A 20 0.64 3.65 10.18
C GLY A 20 -0.75 3.08 10.49
N TYR A 21 -1.62 3.94 11.04
CA TYR A 21 -2.99 3.58 11.42
C TYR A 21 -3.89 3.16 10.24
N VAL A 22 -3.49 3.44 9.00
CA VAL A 22 -4.15 2.97 7.79
C VAL A 22 -3.47 1.72 7.24
N GLY A 23 -2.15 1.78 7.04
CA GLY A 23 -1.42 0.74 6.32
C GLY A 23 -1.28 -0.56 7.09
N LEU A 24 -1.11 -0.51 8.42
CA LEU A 24 -0.98 -1.74 9.22
C LEU A 24 -2.28 -2.56 9.23
N PRO A 25 -3.46 -1.99 9.52
CA PRO A 25 -4.73 -2.75 9.41
C PRO A 25 -4.95 -3.35 8.02
N ILE A 26 -4.73 -2.57 6.96
CA ILE A 26 -4.87 -3.07 5.56
C ILE A 26 -3.90 -4.23 5.30
N ALA A 27 -2.65 -4.11 5.74
CA ALA A 27 -1.65 -5.16 5.56
C ALA A 27 -2.04 -6.47 6.25
N LEU A 28 -2.58 -6.40 7.47
CA LEU A 28 -3.02 -7.56 8.22
C LEU A 28 -4.26 -8.21 7.59
N GLU A 29 -5.25 -7.42 7.13
CA GLU A 29 -6.42 -7.99 6.45
C GLU A 29 -6.04 -8.72 5.16
N PHE A 30 -5.15 -8.15 4.34
CA PHE A 30 -4.60 -8.87 3.18
C PHE A 30 -3.83 -10.12 3.58
N ALA A 31 -3.05 -10.05 4.67
CA ALA A 31 -2.21 -11.15 5.14
C ALA A 31 -3.01 -12.37 5.63
N LYS A 32 -4.28 -12.22 5.98
CA LYS A 32 -5.20 -13.32 6.25
C LYS A 32 -5.58 -14.11 4.99
N LYS A 33 -5.35 -13.56 3.80
CA LYS A 33 -5.78 -14.13 2.51
C LYS A 33 -4.61 -14.48 1.58
N ILE A 34 -3.59 -13.64 1.54
CA ILE A 34 -2.45 -13.73 0.61
C ILE A 34 -1.14 -13.45 1.35
N ASP A 35 -0.01 -13.67 0.69
CA ASP A 35 1.31 -13.35 1.26
C ASP A 35 1.61 -11.86 1.13
N VAL A 36 1.94 -11.21 2.25
CA VAL A 36 2.15 -9.76 2.34
C VAL A 36 3.56 -9.44 2.84
N ILE A 37 4.13 -8.35 2.34
CA ILE A 37 5.28 -7.67 2.94
C ILE A 37 4.81 -6.35 3.53
N GLY A 38 4.93 -6.20 4.84
CA GLY A 38 4.71 -4.93 5.52
C GLY A 38 6.03 -4.14 5.59
N PHE A 39 6.10 -3.03 4.87
CA PHE A 39 7.29 -2.18 4.85
C PHE A 39 7.06 -0.87 5.60
N ASP A 40 7.94 -0.55 6.55
CA ASP A 40 8.00 0.77 7.18
C ASP A 40 9.45 1.25 7.23
N ILE A 41 9.66 2.54 6.99
CA ILE A 41 11.01 3.15 7.02
C ILE A 41 11.63 3.18 8.41
N ASN A 42 10.82 3.05 9.46
CA ASN A 42 11.27 3.08 10.85
C ASN A 42 11.56 1.66 11.39
N PRO A 43 12.84 1.27 11.59
CA PRO A 43 13.20 -0.06 12.07
C PRO A 43 12.58 -0.40 13.43
N GLN A 44 12.48 0.58 14.33
CA GLN A 44 11.95 0.36 15.68
C GLN A 44 10.46 -0.01 15.63
N ARG A 45 9.68 0.62 14.74
CA ARG A 45 8.28 0.25 14.52
C ARG A 45 8.17 -1.16 13.93
N VAL A 46 9.02 -1.50 12.98
CA VAL A 46 9.07 -2.85 12.38
C VAL A 46 9.37 -3.91 13.44
N ASP A 47 10.33 -3.65 14.34
CA ASP A 47 10.69 -4.59 15.40
C ASP A 47 9.55 -4.80 16.42
N LEU A 48 8.72 -3.79 16.68
CA LEU A 48 7.51 -3.94 17.49
C LEU A 48 6.46 -4.80 16.76
N MET A 49 6.19 -4.52 15.49
CA MET A 49 5.22 -5.28 14.69
C MET A 49 5.61 -6.76 14.52
N LYS A 50 6.90 -7.07 14.42
CA LYS A 50 7.41 -8.46 14.47
C LYS A 50 7.08 -9.18 15.78
N LYS A 51 6.90 -8.43 16.87
CA LYS A 51 6.48 -8.93 18.18
C LYS A 51 4.96 -8.88 18.37
N LYS A 52 4.19 -8.64 17.29
CA LYS A 52 2.74 -8.46 17.31
C LYS A 52 2.27 -7.28 18.18
N ILE A 53 3.09 -6.24 18.26
CA ILE A 53 2.78 -4.99 18.98
C ILE A 53 2.55 -3.89 17.94
N ASP A 54 1.35 -3.31 17.92
CA ASP A 54 1.05 -2.14 17.10
C ASP A 54 1.64 -0.87 17.75
N PRO A 55 2.58 -0.17 17.05
CA PRO A 55 3.16 1.08 17.57
C PRO A 55 2.17 2.25 17.65
N SER A 56 0.97 2.10 17.07
CA SER A 56 -0.10 3.11 17.10
C SER A 56 -1.14 2.83 18.19
N ASN A 57 -1.09 1.66 18.85
CA ASN A 57 -2.04 1.17 19.86
C ASN A 57 -3.52 1.11 19.40
N GLU A 58 -3.75 0.95 18.10
CA GLU A 58 -5.09 0.79 17.52
C GLU A 58 -5.51 -0.69 17.46
N LEU A 59 -4.54 -1.60 17.28
CA LEU A 59 -4.75 -3.02 17.09
C LEU A 59 -4.27 -3.82 18.31
N LYS A 60 -4.90 -4.98 18.51
CA LYS A 60 -4.54 -5.94 19.53
C LYS A 60 -3.60 -7.01 18.97
N GLU A 61 -2.93 -7.74 19.84
CA GLU A 61 -2.08 -8.88 19.46
C GLU A 61 -2.86 -9.94 18.63
N SER A 62 -4.13 -10.17 18.97
CA SER A 62 -5.01 -11.07 18.23
C SER A 62 -5.22 -10.69 16.76
N ASP A 63 -5.10 -9.42 16.40
CA ASP A 63 -5.29 -8.96 15.02
C ASP A 63 -4.14 -9.40 14.09
N PHE A 64 -3.00 -9.80 14.68
CA PHE A 64 -1.85 -10.36 13.96
C PHE A 64 -1.91 -11.88 13.79
N GLU A 65 -2.92 -12.54 14.34
CA GLU A 65 -3.06 -14.00 14.22
C GLU A 65 -3.51 -14.38 12.80
N ASP A 66 -3.07 -15.56 12.36
CA ASP A 66 -3.37 -16.13 11.03
C ASP A 66 -2.95 -15.24 9.85
N CYS A 67 -2.01 -14.31 10.07
CA CYS A 67 -1.49 -13.40 9.05
C CYS A 67 -0.20 -13.92 8.43
N SER A 68 -0.19 -14.11 7.10
CA SER A 68 1.02 -14.41 6.32
C SER A 68 1.73 -13.11 5.93
N ILE A 69 2.45 -12.51 6.88
CA ILE A 69 3.11 -11.21 6.70
C ILE A 69 4.56 -11.22 7.18
N ASP A 70 5.44 -10.66 6.35
CA ASP A 70 6.84 -10.38 6.67
C ASP A 70 7.02 -8.87 6.87
N PHE A 71 7.39 -8.43 8.09
CA PHE A 71 7.67 -7.03 8.37
C PHE A 71 9.14 -6.69 8.10
N THR A 72 9.39 -5.59 7.38
CA THR A 72 10.76 -5.17 7.03
C THR A 72 10.89 -3.65 6.87
N TRP A 73 12.13 -3.16 7.05
CA TRP A 73 12.57 -1.81 6.65
C TRP A 73 13.58 -1.84 5.50
N LYS A 74 13.93 -3.05 5.00
CA LYS A 74 14.92 -3.24 3.94
C LYS A 74 14.24 -3.17 2.58
N ILE A 75 14.71 -2.27 1.73
CA ILE A 75 14.16 -2.10 0.37
C ILE A 75 14.36 -3.35 -0.48
N GLU A 76 15.42 -4.10 -0.21
CA GLU A 76 15.78 -5.32 -0.93
C GLU A 76 14.68 -6.39 -0.85
N ASP A 77 13.96 -6.46 0.25
CA ASP A 77 12.88 -7.43 0.47
C ASP A 77 11.66 -7.15 -0.42
N LEU A 78 11.55 -5.94 -0.96
CA LEU A 78 10.49 -5.54 -1.89
C LEU A 78 10.72 -6.02 -3.35
N LYS A 79 11.89 -6.55 -3.68
CA LYS A 79 12.25 -6.91 -5.07
C LYS A 79 11.37 -7.98 -5.73
N HIS A 80 10.66 -8.78 -4.94
CA HIS A 80 9.80 -9.86 -5.45
C HIS A 80 8.30 -9.52 -5.40
N VAL A 81 7.98 -8.34 -4.93
CA VAL A 81 6.62 -7.80 -4.88
C VAL A 81 6.14 -7.44 -6.29
N LYS A 82 4.83 -7.57 -6.51
CA LYS A 82 4.17 -7.26 -7.77
C LYS A 82 3.00 -6.28 -7.60
N PHE A 83 2.52 -6.10 -6.39
CA PHE A 83 1.42 -5.19 -6.07
C PHE A 83 1.81 -4.37 -4.83
N PHE A 84 1.96 -3.08 -5.00
CA PHE A 84 2.35 -2.14 -3.94
C PHE A 84 1.15 -1.29 -3.54
N ILE A 85 0.89 -1.18 -2.25
CA ILE A 85 -0.05 -0.22 -1.66
C ILE A 85 0.76 0.80 -0.88
N ILE A 86 0.68 2.08 -1.24
CA ILE A 86 1.35 3.17 -0.53
C ILE A 86 0.34 3.84 0.40
N ALA A 87 0.54 3.64 1.71
CA ALA A 87 -0.36 4.10 2.78
C ALA A 87 0.38 4.98 3.79
N VAL A 88 1.12 5.97 3.29
CA VAL A 88 1.86 6.92 4.12
C VAL A 88 1.02 8.16 4.44
N PRO A 89 1.28 8.85 5.58
CA PRO A 89 0.54 10.05 5.93
C PRO A 89 0.83 11.22 4.98
N THR A 90 -0.16 12.09 4.80
CA THR A 90 -0.06 13.38 4.10
C THR A 90 -0.43 14.51 5.06
N PRO A 91 0.45 14.83 6.05
CA PRO A 91 0.14 15.87 7.03
C PRO A 91 0.05 17.23 6.35
N ILE A 92 -0.70 18.14 6.97
CA ILE A 92 -0.76 19.54 6.53
C ILE A 92 0.21 20.40 7.32
N ASP A 93 0.78 21.41 6.69
CA ASP A 93 1.60 22.41 7.33
C ASP A 93 0.75 23.48 8.07
N LYS A 94 1.40 24.44 8.74
CA LYS A 94 0.74 25.56 9.42
C LYS A 94 -0.14 26.43 8.51
N ASN A 95 0.08 26.39 7.21
CA ASN A 95 -0.68 27.11 6.18
C ASN A 95 -1.77 26.23 5.55
N LYS A 96 -2.04 25.05 6.13
CA LYS A 96 -2.98 24.03 5.62
C LYS A 96 -2.59 23.48 4.24
N LYS A 97 -1.32 23.57 3.85
CA LYS A 97 -0.81 22.94 2.62
C LYS A 97 -0.39 21.50 2.87
N PRO A 98 -0.73 20.55 1.99
CA PRO A 98 -0.30 19.16 2.13
C PRO A 98 1.22 19.04 2.09
N ASN A 99 1.79 18.26 3.01
CA ASN A 99 3.19 17.90 3.01
C ASN A 99 3.36 16.55 2.30
N LEU A 100 3.78 16.58 1.05
CA LEU A 100 3.96 15.39 0.23
C LEU A 100 5.29 14.65 0.47
N LYS A 101 6.16 15.12 1.37
CA LYS A 101 7.47 14.48 1.62
C LYS A 101 7.38 12.98 1.91
N PRO A 102 6.45 12.48 2.76
CA PRO A 102 6.31 11.05 2.99
C PRO A 102 5.90 10.30 1.71
N LEU A 103 4.97 10.85 0.94
CA LEU A 103 4.49 10.27 -0.31
C LEU A 103 5.60 10.17 -1.37
N ILE A 104 6.35 11.25 -1.56
CA ILE A 104 7.51 11.30 -2.45
C ILE A 104 8.58 10.29 -2.00
N SER A 105 8.84 10.18 -0.70
CA SER A 105 9.80 9.21 -0.16
C SER A 105 9.36 7.77 -0.41
N ALA A 106 8.09 7.45 -0.19
CA ALA A 106 7.53 6.12 -0.46
C ALA A 106 7.57 5.79 -1.97
N SER A 107 7.20 6.75 -2.83
CA SER A 107 7.30 6.60 -4.29
C SER A 107 8.74 6.35 -4.74
N LYS A 108 9.72 7.04 -4.13
CA LYS A 108 11.16 6.79 -4.38
C LYS A 108 11.59 5.39 -3.94
N THR A 109 11.08 4.91 -2.81
CA THR A 109 11.36 3.56 -2.31
C THR A 109 10.84 2.51 -3.28
N VAL A 110 9.59 2.63 -3.72
CA VAL A 110 8.97 1.71 -4.68
C VAL A 110 9.64 1.81 -6.05
N GLY A 111 9.90 3.01 -6.56
CA GLY A 111 10.54 3.23 -7.86
C GLY A 111 11.88 2.49 -8.03
N LYS A 112 12.68 2.38 -6.95
CA LYS A 112 13.97 1.66 -6.97
C LYS A 112 13.85 0.15 -7.18
N VAL A 113 12.69 -0.43 -6.90
CA VAL A 113 12.45 -1.88 -6.98
C VAL A 113 11.38 -2.26 -8.00
N LEU A 114 10.72 -1.28 -8.59
CA LEU A 114 9.63 -1.44 -9.54
C LEU A 114 10.09 -2.20 -10.78
N LYS A 115 9.25 -3.09 -11.27
CA LYS A 115 9.51 -3.93 -12.44
C LYS A 115 8.33 -3.94 -13.39
N LYS A 116 8.60 -4.37 -14.60
CA LYS A 116 7.54 -4.53 -15.62
C LYS A 116 6.43 -5.46 -15.15
N GLY A 117 5.19 -4.99 -15.30
CA GLY A 117 3.98 -5.68 -14.88
C GLY A 117 3.61 -5.47 -13.40
N ASP A 118 4.28 -4.56 -12.69
CA ASP A 118 3.93 -4.21 -11.31
C ASP A 118 2.76 -3.23 -11.26
N TYR A 119 2.08 -3.25 -10.11
CA TYR A 119 0.98 -2.35 -9.77
C TYR A 119 1.36 -1.51 -8.55
N VAL A 120 1.07 -0.21 -8.60
CA VAL A 120 1.27 0.72 -7.48
C VAL A 120 -0.04 1.44 -7.20
N VAL A 121 -0.62 1.23 -6.02
CA VAL A 121 -1.87 1.85 -5.60
C VAL A 121 -1.60 2.81 -4.45
N TYR A 122 -2.09 4.03 -4.56
CA TYR A 122 -1.98 5.05 -3.53
C TYR A 122 -3.24 5.10 -2.68
N GLU A 123 -3.09 4.89 -1.38
CA GLU A 123 -4.14 5.03 -0.36
C GLU A 123 -4.09 6.41 0.32
N SER A 124 -2.94 7.06 0.27
CA SER A 124 -2.74 8.38 0.90
C SER A 124 -3.70 9.41 0.34
N THR A 125 -4.35 10.17 1.22
CA THR A 125 -5.25 11.26 0.81
C THR A 125 -4.47 12.39 0.15
N VAL A 126 -4.77 12.67 -1.11
CA VAL A 126 -4.10 13.69 -1.93
C VAL A 126 -5.11 14.47 -2.77
N TYR A 127 -4.69 15.61 -3.33
CA TYR A 127 -5.49 16.39 -4.26
C TYR A 127 -5.57 15.70 -5.65
N PRO A 128 -6.61 16.00 -6.44
CA PRO A 128 -6.73 15.47 -7.81
C PRO A 128 -5.52 15.79 -8.68
N GLY A 129 -4.99 14.78 -9.38
CA GLY A 129 -3.79 14.90 -10.22
C GLY A 129 -2.47 14.58 -9.52
N CYS A 130 -2.40 14.63 -8.19
CA CYS A 130 -1.14 14.39 -7.44
C CYS A 130 -0.49 13.04 -7.77
N THR A 131 -1.27 12.00 -7.93
CA THR A 131 -0.75 10.66 -8.28
C THR A 131 -0.01 10.69 -9.61
N GLU A 132 -0.62 11.28 -10.64
CA GLU A 132 -0.08 11.34 -11.99
C GLU A 132 1.02 12.40 -12.15
N GLU A 133 0.88 13.54 -11.50
CA GLU A 133 1.75 14.70 -11.69
C GLU A 133 2.99 14.68 -10.79
N ASP A 134 2.85 14.17 -9.54
CA ASP A 134 3.95 14.14 -8.58
C ASP A 134 4.55 12.75 -8.39
N CYS A 135 3.73 11.68 -8.35
CA CYS A 135 4.21 10.35 -8.00
C CYS A 135 4.69 9.54 -9.21
N VAL A 136 3.93 9.54 -10.30
CA VAL A 136 4.28 8.78 -11.51
C VAL A 136 5.64 9.17 -12.09
N PRO A 137 5.99 10.46 -12.23
CA PRO A 137 7.33 10.85 -12.73
C PRO A 137 8.47 10.28 -11.88
N ILE A 138 8.31 10.20 -10.56
CA ILE A 138 9.31 9.61 -9.65
C ILE A 138 9.47 8.10 -9.90
N LEU A 139 8.34 7.41 -10.10
CA LEU A 139 8.36 5.97 -10.42
C LEU A 139 9.06 5.72 -11.76
N GLU A 140 8.77 6.52 -12.80
CA GLU A 140 9.41 6.43 -14.12
C GLU A 140 10.91 6.72 -14.04
N GLU A 141 11.30 7.82 -13.38
CA GLU A 141 12.70 8.25 -13.25
C GLU A 141 13.56 7.17 -12.59
N LEU A 142 13.08 6.59 -11.47
CA LEU A 142 13.90 5.67 -10.69
C LEU A 142 13.88 4.23 -11.22
N SER A 143 12.83 3.82 -11.90
CA SER A 143 12.71 2.48 -12.47
C SER A 143 13.22 2.38 -13.90
N GLY A 144 13.23 3.50 -14.64
CA GLY A 144 13.44 3.51 -16.09
C GLY A 144 12.27 2.93 -16.89
N LEU A 145 11.16 2.64 -16.24
CA LEU A 145 9.95 2.06 -16.85
C LEU A 145 8.97 3.16 -17.29
N LYS A 146 8.02 2.79 -18.14
CA LYS A 146 6.99 3.69 -18.66
C LYS A 146 5.62 3.39 -18.05
N PHE A 147 5.00 4.43 -17.51
CA PHE A 147 3.63 4.39 -16.98
C PHE A 147 2.64 3.86 -18.03
N LYS A 148 1.64 3.13 -17.60
CA LYS A 148 0.62 2.42 -18.39
C LYS A 148 1.17 1.26 -19.22
N SER A 149 2.32 1.38 -19.86
CA SER A 149 2.86 0.30 -20.72
C SER A 149 3.62 -0.75 -19.91
N ASP A 150 4.50 -0.33 -18.99
CA ASP A 150 5.35 -1.24 -18.24
C ASP A 150 4.86 -1.49 -16.82
N PHE A 151 4.24 -0.51 -16.18
CA PHE A 151 3.62 -0.65 -14.86
C PHE A 151 2.27 0.08 -14.79
N LYS A 152 1.45 -0.30 -13.83
CA LYS A 152 0.12 0.27 -13.61
C LYS A 152 0.07 1.06 -12.31
N VAL A 153 -0.71 2.13 -12.31
CA VAL A 153 -0.96 2.94 -11.13
C VAL A 153 -2.46 3.02 -10.87
N GLY A 154 -2.82 2.99 -9.60
CA GLY A 154 -4.19 3.19 -9.14
C GLY A 154 -4.26 4.08 -7.93
N TYR A 155 -5.48 4.42 -7.58
CA TYR A 155 -5.81 5.24 -6.42
C TYR A 155 -7.01 4.65 -5.68
N SER A 156 -6.89 4.56 -4.37
CA SER A 156 -7.95 4.03 -3.50
C SER A 156 -7.90 4.77 -2.15
N PRO A 157 -8.55 5.94 -2.03
CA PRO A 157 -8.45 6.77 -0.84
C PRO A 157 -8.98 6.05 0.41
N GLU A 158 -8.30 6.27 1.54
CA GLU A 158 -8.78 5.79 2.82
C GLU A 158 -10.10 6.47 3.20
N ARG A 159 -11.02 5.66 3.75
CA ARG A 159 -12.37 6.07 4.14
C ARG A 159 -12.68 5.80 5.63
N ILE A 160 -11.74 5.21 6.36
CA ILE A 160 -11.88 4.89 7.78
C ILE A 160 -11.37 6.06 8.62
N ASN A 161 -12.17 6.49 9.61
CA ASN A 161 -11.71 7.45 10.61
C ASN A 161 -10.96 6.73 11.73
N PRO A 162 -9.82 7.27 12.20
CA PRO A 162 -9.13 6.72 13.35
C PRO A 162 -10.06 6.58 14.55
N GLY A 163 -10.04 5.41 15.21
CA GLY A 163 -10.90 5.11 16.36
C GLY A 163 -12.36 4.77 16.05
N ASP A 164 -12.77 4.74 14.79
CA ASP A 164 -14.11 4.31 14.40
C ASP A 164 -14.20 2.77 14.45
N LYS A 165 -14.97 2.26 15.40
CA LYS A 165 -15.19 0.82 15.60
C LYS A 165 -16.39 0.27 14.81
N VAL A 166 -17.17 1.15 14.20
CA VAL A 166 -18.39 0.78 13.45
C VAL A 166 -18.08 0.61 11.96
N HIS A 167 -17.35 1.58 11.40
CA HIS A 167 -16.95 1.56 9.99
C HIS A 167 -15.54 0.97 9.86
N THR A 168 -15.48 -0.35 9.90
CA THR A 168 -14.23 -1.11 9.68
C THR A 168 -13.97 -1.31 8.20
N LEU A 169 -12.76 -1.70 7.82
CA LEU A 169 -12.39 -1.95 6.42
C LEU A 169 -13.38 -2.90 5.72
N SER A 170 -13.87 -3.91 6.43
CA SER A 170 -14.82 -4.91 5.90
C SER A 170 -16.26 -4.40 5.72
N ASN A 171 -16.60 -3.19 6.24
CA ASN A 171 -17.98 -2.68 6.24
C ASN A 171 -18.14 -1.41 5.42
N ILE A 172 -17.10 -0.94 4.75
CA ILE A 172 -17.13 0.29 3.95
C ILE A 172 -17.21 -0.02 2.45
N ILE A 173 -17.83 0.89 1.71
CA ILE A 173 -17.72 0.89 0.24
C ILE A 173 -16.37 1.51 -0.12
N LYS A 174 -15.43 0.69 -0.54
CA LYS A 174 -14.10 1.13 -0.97
C LYS A 174 -14.16 1.65 -2.41
N VAL A 175 -13.68 2.87 -2.61
CA VAL A 175 -13.49 3.43 -3.96
C VAL A 175 -12.13 3.01 -4.47
N SER A 176 -12.06 2.49 -5.67
CA SER A 176 -10.80 2.16 -6.33
C SER A 176 -10.81 2.61 -7.79
N ALA A 177 -9.66 3.05 -8.27
CA ALA A 177 -9.45 3.43 -9.65
C ALA A 177 -8.11 2.87 -10.17
N GLY A 178 -8.05 2.63 -11.47
CA GLY A 178 -6.83 2.26 -12.17
C GLY A 178 -6.57 3.19 -13.35
N CYS A 179 -5.36 3.17 -13.89
CA CYS A 179 -4.96 4.00 -15.01
C CYS A 179 -5.56 3.57 -16.37
N ASP A 180 -6.17 2.39 -16.41
CA ASP A 180 -6.94 1.84 -17.52
C ASP A 180 -7.97 0.82 -17.01
N SER A 181 -8.87 0.33 -17.88
CA SER A 181 -9.94 -0.60 -17.48
C SER A 181 -9.40 -1.93 -16.93
N ILE A 182 -8.29 -2.43 -17.45
CA ILE A 182 -7.67 -3.67 -16.98
C ILE A 182 -7.12 -3.49 -15.57
N SER A 183 -6.36 -2.42 -15.34
CA SER A 183 -5.80 -2.13 -14.01
C SER A 183 -6.90 -1.81 -13.00
N ALA A 184 -7.95 -1.11 -13.39
CA ALA A 184 -9.10 -0.84 -12.51
C ALA A 184 -9.78 -2.15 -12.06
N GLU A 185 -10.01 -3.10 -12.98
CA GLU A 185 -10.58 -4.42 -12.66
C GLU A 185 -9.67 -5.23 -11.71
N GLU A 186 -8.37 -5.29 -11.99
CA GLU A 186 -7.42 -6.04 -11.17
C GLU A 186 -7.25 -5.45 -9.76
N ILE A 187 -7.23 -4.12 -9.67
CA ILE A 187 -7.17 -3.41 -8.38
C ILE A 187 -8.46 -3.66 -7.58
N ALA A 188 -9.63 -3.50 -8.22
CA ALA A 188 -10.92 -3.75 -7.57
C ALA A 188 -10.99 -5.17 -7.00
N LYS A 189 -10.69 -6.21 -7.82
CA LYS A 189 -10.66 -7.61 -7.38
C LYS A 189 -9.69 -7.86 -6.23
N THR A 190 -8.55 -7.16 -6.23
CA THR A 190 -7.58 -7.30 -5.13
C THR A 190 -8.16 -6.75 -3.83
N TYR A 191 -8.83 -5.58 -3.87
CA TYR A 191 -9.47 -5.02 -2.68
C TYR A 191 -10.70 -5.83 -2.21
N GLU A 192 -11.45 -6.48 -3.09
CA GLU A 192 -12.56 -7.38 -2.74
C GLU A 192 -12.16 -8.54 -1.81
N LEU A 193 -10.85 -8.79 -1.63
CA LEU A 193 -10.37 -9.77 -0.65
C LEU A 193 -10.57 -9.32 0.80
N VAL A 194 -10.66 -8.01 1.03
CA VAL A 194 -10.59 -7.40 2.36
C VAL A 194 -11.72 -6.42 2.69
N VAL A 195 -12.58 -6.13 1.72
CA VAL A 195 -13.76 -5.24 1.86
C VAL A 195 -15.06 -5.98 1.54
#